data_468e5a668f645de8ab463f4d4bc8c0f2
#
_entry.id   468e5a668f645de8ab463f4d4bc8c0f2
#
_cell.length_a   1.000
_cell.length_b   1.000
_cell.length_c   1.000
_cell.angle_alpha   90.00
_cell.angle_beta   90.00
_cell.angle_gamma   90.00
#
_symmetry.space_group_name_H-M   'P 1'
#
loop_
_entity.id
_entity.type
_entity.pdbx_description
1 polymer ?
#
loop_
_entity_poly.entity_id
_entity_poly.type
_entity_poly.pdbx_seq_one_letter_code
_entity_poly.pdbx_strand_id
1 'polypeptide(L)'
;MNDKLVIAGKSYASRLLVGTGKYKDFAETKAAIETSGAEIITIAIRRSNIGQNPNEPSLLEILPPSKFTLLPNTAGCYTADDAVRTLRLARELLDGHSLVKLEVLGDPQSLYPNVIETIAAAKTLVAEGFQVMVYTSDDPIIAKQLEDIGCVAIMPLASLIGSGMGILNPWNLQLIMERVQVPVIVDAGVGTASDAAIAMELGCDGVLMNTAIAAAKDPVLMASAMKKGVEAGREAFLAGRMPKKLYSASPSSPTAGIISSTRS
;
A
#
# COMPACT_ATOMS: atom_id res chain seq x y z
N MET A 1 1.68 20.63 -10.49
CA MET A 1 2.87 19.91 -9.99
C MET A 1 2.81 18.48 -10.48
N ASN A 2 3.95 17.89 -10.85
CA ASN A 2 3.97 16.49 -11.28
C ASN A 2 4.16 15.59 -10.03
N ASP A 3 3.12 15.46 -9.22
CA ASP A 3 3.10 14.69 -7.97
C ASP A 3 2.82 13.21 -8.25
N LYS A 4 3.78 12.51 -8.85
CA LYS A 4 3.66 11.07 -9.14
C LYS A 4 4.31 10.24 -8.04
N LEU A 5 3.77 9.05 -7.81
CA LEU A 5 4.42 8.02 -7.01
C LEU A 5 5.58 7.44 -7.83
N VAL A 6 6.78 7.41 -7.27
CA VAL A 6 7.95 6.81 -7.93
C VAL A 6 8.43 5.61 -7.13
N ILE A 7 8.45 4.41 -7.74
CA ILE A 7 8.95 3.18 -7.12
C ILE A 7 9.96 2.55 -8.08
N ALA A 8 11.14 2.26 -7.58
CA ALA A 8 12.22 1.64 -8.35
C ALA A 8 12.49 2.35 -9.69
N GLY A 9 12.43 3.68 -9.70
CA GLY A 9 12.65 4.52 -10.88
C GLY A 9 11.47 4.63 -11.86
N LYS A 10 10.37 3.89 -11.65
CA LYS A 10 9.16 3.98 -12.47
C LYS A 10 8.12 4.89 -11.81
N SER A 11 7.49 5.77 -12.61
CA SER A 11 6.47 6.72 -12.17
C SER A 11 5.07 6.17 -12.38
N TYR A 12 4.20 6.37 -11.38
CA TYR A 12 2.79 5.95 -11.37
C TYR A 12 1.90 7.14 -11.07
N ALA A 13 0.75 7.22 -11.72
CA ALA A 13 -0.26 8.24 -11.46
C ALA A 13 -1.09 7.90 -10.22
N SER A 14 -1.37 6.60 -10.03
CA SER A 14 -2.13 6.13 -8.88
C SER A 14 -1.21 5.89 -7.67
N ARG A 15 -1.68 6.36 -6.50
CA ARG A 15 -1.07 6.06 -5.19
C ARG A 15 -1.80 4.92 -4.46
N LEU A 16 -2.80 4.34 -5.11
CA LEU A 16 -3.52 3.16 -4.65
C LEU A 16 -2.95 1.91 -5.34
N LEU A 17 -2.48 0.95 -4.54
CA LEU A 17 -2.09 -0.39 -4.94
C LEU A 17 -3.18 -1.36 -4.48
N VAL A 18 -3.50 -2.38 -5.29
CA VAL A 18 -4.61 -3.29 -4.98
C VAL A 18 -4.19 -4.75 -5.09
N GLY A 19 -4.66 -5.55 -4.14
CA GLY A 19 -4.51 -7.01 -4.20
C GLY A 19 -5.55 -7.68 -5.09
N THR A 20 -5.21 -8.84 -5.61
CA THR A 20 -6.06 -9.61 -6.55
C THR A 20 -6.79 -10.79 -5.90
N GLY A 21 -6.64 -10.99 -4.60
CA GLY A 21 -7.22 -12.12 -3.89
C GLY A 21 -8.59 -11.83 -3.26
N LYS A 22 -9.31 -12.90 -2.89
CA LYS A 22 -10.56 -12.88 -2.12
C LYS A 22 -11.82 -12.37 -2.84
N TYR A 23 -11.75 -11.94 -4.09
CA TYR A 23 -12.95 -11.65 -4.89
C TYR A 23 -13.68 -12.95 -5.23
N LYS A 24 -14.97 -12.87 -5.49
CA LYS A 24 -15.78 -14.06 -5.78
C LYS A 24 -15.44 -14.73 -7.12
N ASP A 25 -15.02 -13.93 -8.12
CA ASP A 25 -14.67 -14.39 -9.46
C ASP A 25 -13.74 -13.39 -10.19
N PHE A 26 -13.25 -13.76 -11.35
CA PHE A 26 -12.37 -12.94 -12.17
C PHE A 26 -13.06 -11.69 -12.75
N ALA A 27 -14.36 -11.74 -12.99
CA ALA A 27 -15.11 -10.59 -13.50
C ALA A 27 -15.18 -9.48 -12.46
N GLU A 28 -15.49 -9.83 -11.20
CA GLU A 28 -15.49 -8.90 -10.08
C GLU A 28 -14.09 -8.37 -9.77
N THR A 29 -13.08 -9.26 -9.79
CA THR A 29 -11.65 -8.88 -9.62
C THR A 29 -11.27 -7.80 -10.62
N LYS A 30 -11.52 -8.05 -11.91
CA LYS A 30 -11.21 -7.10 -12.97
C LYS A 30 -11.95 -5.78 -12.80
N ALA A 31 -13.26 -5.83 -12.57
CA ALA A 31 -14.09 -4.63 -12.42
C ALA A 31 -13.64 -3.76 -11.23
N ALA A 32 -13.34 -4.37 -10.08
CA ALA A 32 -12.87 -3.65 -8.91
C ALA A 32 -11.49 -3.02 -9.14
N ILE A 33 -10.53 -3.75 -9.72
CA ILE A 33 -9.19 -3.25 -10.01
C ILE A 33 -9.24 -2.11 -11.03
N GLU A 34 -9.97 -2.25 -12.13
CA GLU A 34 -10.11 -1.19 -13.13
C GLU A 34 -10.77 0.07 -12.55
N THR A 35 -11.80 -0.10 -11.71
CA THR A 35 -12.49 1.00 -11.04
C THR A 35 -11.60 1.71 -10.02
N SER A 36 -10.72 0.98 -9.33
CA SER A 36 -9.76 1.56 -8.38
C SER A 36 -8.74 2.47 -9.05
N GLY A 37 -8.51 2.33 -10.35
CA GLY A 37 -7.46 3.04 -11.08
C GLY A 37 -6.04 2.64 -10.68
N ALA A 38 -5.86 1.54 -9.96
CA ALA A 38 -4.55 1.05 -9.57
C ALA A 38 -3.72 0.65 -10.80
N GLU A 39 -2.46 1.05 -10.81
CA GLU A 39 -1.48 0.68 -11.83
C GLU A 39 -0.56 -0.45 -11.36
N ILE A 40 -0.47 -0.68 -10.04
CA ILE A 40 0.28 -1.77 -9.41
C ILE A 40 -0.71 -2.72 -8.75
N ILE A 41 -0.60 -4.01 -9.06
CA ILE A 41 -1.46 -5.06 -8.50
C ILE A 41 -0.61 -6.16 -7.86
N THR A 42 -0.97 -6.60 -6.65
CA THR A 42 -0.27 -7.71 -6.01
C THR A 42 -0.81 -9.06 -6.45
N ILE A 43 0.09 -10.02 -6.60
CA ILE A 43 -0.23 -11.40 -6.96
C ILE A 43 0.37 -12.35 -5.94
N ALA A 44 -0.47 -13.12 -5.25
CA ALA A 44 -0.02 -14.17 -4.34
C ALA A 44 0.42 -15.42 -5.13
N ILE A 45 1.72 -15.56 -5.36
CA ILE A 45 2.30 -16.62 -6.21
C ILE A 45 1.85 -18.03 -5.80
N ARG A 46 1.73 -18.28 -4.50
CA ARG A 46 1.30 -19.58 -3.97
C ARG A 46 -0.18 -19.89 -4.15
N ARG A 47 -1.00 -18.90 -4.56
CA ARG A 47 -2.47 -19.00 -4.59
C ARG A 47 -3.09 -18.65 -5.93
N SER A 48 -2.32 -18.06 -6.85
CA SER A 48 -2.83 -17.59 -8.15
C SER A 48 -2.24 -18.39 -9.29
N ASN A 49 -3.08 -18.83 -10.21
CA ASN A 49 -2.59 -19.34 -11.47
C ASN A 49 -2.15 -18.15 -12.36
N ILE A 50 -0.86 -18.10 -12.68
CA ILE A 50 -0.25 -17.13 -13.59
C ILE A 50 0.39 -17.82 -14.81
N GLY A 51 -0.08 -19.05 -15.11
CA GLY A 51 0.40 -19.88 -16.20
C GLY A 51 0.97 -21.25 -15.77
N GLN A 52 1.06 -21.51 -14.45
CA GLN A 52 1.58 -22.79 -13.94
C GLN A 52 0.66 -23.98 -14.28
N ASN A 53 -0.65 -23.74 -14.34
CA ASN A 53 -1.63 -24.75 -14.71
C ASN A 53 -2.35 -24.35 -16.01
N PRO A 54 -2.04 -24.97 -17.15
CA PRO A 54 -2.67 -24.63 -18.44
C PRO A 54 -4.15 -25.04 -18.53
N ASN A 55 -4.65 -25.85 -17.60
CA ASN A 55 -6.05 -26.30 -17.55
C ASN A 55 -6.96 -25.37 -16.72
N GLU A 56 -6.39 -24.33 -16.10
CA GLU A 56 -7.13 -23.35 -15.32
C GLU A 56 -6.96 -21.95 -15.90
N PRO A 57 -7.98 -21.09 -15.82
CA PRO A 57 -7.85 -19.70 -16.27
C PRO A 57 -6.69 -18.97 -15.57
N SER A 58 -5.88 -18.26 -16.35
CA SER A 58 -4.78 -17.48 -15.81
C SER A 58 -5.26 -16.10 -15.38
N LEU A 59 -4.79 -15.65 -14.20
CA LEU A 59 -5.02 -14.26 -13.75
C LEU A 59 -4.46 -13.24 -14.75
N LEU A 60 -3.39 -13.57 -15.45
CA LEU A 60 -2.74 -12.67 -16.42
C LEU A 60 -3.57 -12.45 -17.69
N GLU A 61 -4.55 -13.32 -18.00
CA GLU A 61 -5.48 -13.11 -19.10
C GLU A 61 -6.44 -11.94 -18.85
N ILE A 62 -6.85 -11.76 -17.60
CA ILE A 62 -7.76 -10.68 -17.21
C ILE A 62 -7.04 -9.41 -16.73
N LEU A 63 -5.84 -9.55 -16.20
CA LEU A 63 -4.98 -8.48 -15.69
C LEU A 63 -3.58 -8.55 -16.33
N PRO A 64 -3.47 -8.19 -17.63
CA PRO A 64 -2.24 -8.40 -18.39
C PRO A 64 -1.10 -7.47 -17.94
N PRO A 65 0.16 -7.94 -17.99
CA PRO A 65 1.35 -7.15 -17.67
C PRO A 65 1.53 -5.90 -18.56
N SER A 66 0.90 -5.87 -19.73
CA SER A 66 0.89 -4.70 -20.62
C SER A 66 0.11 -3.51 -20.05
N LYS A 67 -0.85 -3.77 -19.15
CA LYS A 67 -1.70 -2.74 -18.52
C LYS A 67 -1.31 -2.47 -17.07
N PHE A 68 -0.83 -3.47 -16.35
CA PHE A 68 -0.54 -3.39 -14.94
C PHE A 68 0.91 -3.73 -14.63
N THR A 69 1.50 -3.05 -13.66
CA THR A 69 2.74 -3.50 -13.03
C THR A 69 2.39 -4.59 -12.02
N LEU A 70 2.91 -5.79 -12.27
CA LEU A 70 2.71 -6.93 -11.39
C LEU A 70 3.62 -6.79 -10.17
N LEU A 71 3.09 -7.08 -9.00
CA LEU A 71 3.83 -7.11 -7.73
C LEU A 71 3.63 -8.49 -7.08
N PRO A 72 4.40 -9.51 -7.53
CA PRO A 72 4.34 -10.84 -6.92
C PRO A 72 4.74 -10.75 -5.44
N ASN A 73 4.00 -11.47 -4.58
CA ASN A 73 4.21 -11.44 -3.14
C ASN A 73 4.37 -12.82 -2.51
N THR A 74 4.92 -12.82 -1.31
CA THR A 74 5.16 -14.00 -0.48
C THR A 74 4.08 -14.22 0.57
N ALA A 75 2.84 -13.82 0.29
CA ALA A 75 1.72 -14.00 1.22
C ALA A 75 1.60 -15.45 1.69
N GLY A 76 1.62 -15.64 3.01
CA GLY A 76 1.55 -16.95 3.66
C GLY A 76 2.91 -17.66 3.81
N CYS A 77 4.03 -16.96 3.66
CA CYS A 77 5.34 -17.45 4.06
C CYS A 77 5.62 -17.09 5.52
N TYR A 78 6.23 -18.00 6.27
CA TYR A 78 6.57 -17.85 7.69
C TYR A 78 8.08 -17.90 7.95
N THR A 79 8.88 -18.19 6.94
CA THR A 79 10.33 -18.22 7.01
C THR A 79 10.97 -17.45 5.86
N ALA A 80 12.19 -16.96 6.07
CA ALA A 80 12.97 -16.30 5.04
C ALA A 80 13.20 -17.20 3.83
N ASP A 81 13.53 -18.49 4.06
CA ASP A 81 13.79 -19.46 3.00
C ASP A 81 12.57 -19.69 2.11
N ASP A 82 11.38 -19.81 2.70
CA ASP A 82 10.14 -19.96 1.95
C ASP A 82 9.84 -18.72 1.12
N ALA A 83 10.05 -17.53 1.66
CA ALA A 83 9.84 -16.28 0.96
C ALA A 83 10.81 -16.12 -0.23
N VAL A 84 12.09 -16.36 -0.01
CA VAL A 84 13.14 -16.30 -1.05
C VAL A 84 12.82 -17.31 -2.17
N ARG A 85 12.53 -18.56 -1.82
CA ARG A 85 12.16 -19.59 -2.81
C ARG A 85 10.92 -19.19 -3.62
N THR A 86 9.91 -18.63 -2.96
CA THR A 86 8.67 -18.18 -3.64
C THR A 86 8.95 -17.06 -4.64
N LEU A 87 9.80 -16.09 -4.31
CA LEU A 87 10.11 -14.99 -5.23
C LEU A 87 11.08 -15.38 -6.34
N ARG A 88 11.98 -16.34 -6.12
CA ARG A 88 12.77 -16.95 -7.20
C ARG A 88 11.86 -17.64 -8.22
N LEU A 89 10.87 -18.42 -7.75
CA LEU A 89 9.86 -19.01 -8.63
C LEU A 89 9.05 -17.93 -9.36
N ALA A 90 8.65 -16.86 -8.69
CA ALA A 90 7.95 -15.74 -9.33
C ALA A 90 8.78 -15.12 -10.46
N ARG A 91 10.09 -14.93 -10.25
CA ARG A 91 11.00 -14.40 -11.27
C ARG A 91 11.06 -15.30 -12.50
N GLU A 92 11.12 -16.62 -12.31
CA GLU A 92 11.13 -17.58 -13.40
C GLU A 92 9.80 -17.57 -14.19
N LEU A 93 8.66 -17.56 -13.49
CA LEU A 93 7.33 -17.57 -14.10
C LEU A 93 6.97 -16.25 -14.82
N LEU A 94 7.64 -15.16 -14.48
CA LEU A 94 7.40 -13.81 -15.00
C LEU A 94 8.62 -13.27 -15.78
N ASP A 95 9.33 -14.13 -16.49
CA ASP A 95 10.40 -13.79 -17.44
C ASP A 95 11.45 -12.80 -16.87
N GLY A 96 11.93 -13.05 -15.66
CA GLY A 96 12.97 -12.24 -15.01
C GLY A 96 12.45 -11.03 -14.25
N HIS A 97 11.14 -10.93 -13.99
CA HIS A 97 10.55 -9.84 -13.23
C HIS A 97 11.21 -9.67 -11.86
N SER A 98 11.63 -8.44 -11.52
CA SER A 98 12.43 -8.16 -10.32
C SER A 98 11.70 -7.41 -9.22
N LEU A 99 10.64 -6.63 -9.54
CA LEU A 99 9.87 -5.89 -8.55
C LEU A 99 8.95 -6.83 -7.78
N VAL A 100 9.14 -6.94 -6.47
CA VAL A 100 8.45 -7.94 -5.63
C VAL A 100 8.01 -7.33 -4.30
N LYS A 101 6.95 -7.91 -3.70
CA LYS A 101 6.55 -7.61 -2.33
C LYS A 101 6.96 -8.74 -1.40
N LEU A 102 7.87 -8.43 -0.49
CA LEU A 102 8.29 -9.35 0.56
C LEU A 102 7.36 -9.25 1.76
N GLU A 103 6.83 -10.38 2.20
CA GLU A 103 6.02 -10.54 3.40
C GLU A 103 6.43 -11.83 4.10
N VAL A 104 6.89 -11.76 5.35
CA VAL A 104 7.16 -12.93 6.20
C VAL A 104 6.37 -12.79 7.49
N LEU A 105 5.48 -13.74 7.76
CA LEU A 105 4.57 -13.71 8.90
C LEU A 105 5.20 -14.38 10.13
N GLY A 106 4.92 -13.85 11.31
CA GLY A 106 5.40 -14.40 12.58
C GLY A 106 4.36 -15.23 13.32
N ASP A 107 3.09 -14.95 13.10
CA ASP A 107 2.00 -15.60 13.80
C ASP A 107 0.80 -15.86 12.88
N PRO A 108 0.29 -17.09 12.81
CA PRO A 108 -0.80 -17.45 11.90
C PRO A 108 -2.17 -16.85 12.28
N GLN A 109 -2.35 -16.41 13.52
CA GLN A 109 -3.62 -15.84 13.98
C GLN A 109 -3.69 -14.33 13.70
N SER A 110 -2.64 -13.59 14.07
CA SER A 110 -2.58 -12.13 13.90
C SER A 110 -2.03 -11.72 12.55
N LEU A 111 -1.30 -12.59 11.86
CA LEU A 111 -0.54 -12.30 10.64
C LEU A 111 0.47 -11.14 10.84
N TYR A 112 0.94 -10.95 12.08
CA TYR A 112 1.95 -9.95 12.39
C TYR A 112 3.27 -10.30 11.71
N PRO A 113 4.02 -9.31 11.19
CA PRO A 113 5.26 -9.59 10.46
C PRO A 113 6.36 -10.14 11.40
N ASN A 114 7.11 -11.13 10.91
CA ASN A 114 8.33 -11.59 11.55
C ASN A 114 9.50 -10.75 11.05
N VAL A 115 9.87 -9.70 11.79
CA VAL A 115 10.88 -8.75 11.33
C VAL A 115 12.28 -9.39 11.20
N ILE A 116 12.61 -10.41 11.99
CA ILE A 116 13.91 -11.11 11.92
C ILE A 116 14.01 -11.86 10.61
N GLU A 117 13.01 -12.66 10.28
CA GLU A 117 12.94 -13.42 9.03
C GLU A 117 12.80 -12.48 7.82
N THR A 118 12.04 -11.37 7.96
CA THR A 118 11.91 -10.34 6.92
C THR A 118 13.26 -9.72 6.57
N ILE A 119 14.07 -9.35 7.56
CA ILE A 119 15.42 -8.80 7.38
C ILE A 119 16.34 -9.83 6.69
N ALA A 120 16.28 -11.10 7.10
CA ALA A 120 17.08 -12.16 6.48
C ALA A 120 16.72 -12.36 5.01
N ALA A 121 15.43 -12.46 4.70
CA ALA A 121 14.93 -12.58 3.33
C ALA A 121 15.28 -11.35 2.47
N ALA A 122 15.09 -10.13 3.01
CA ALA A 122 15.40 -8.89 2.30
C ALA A 122 16.87 -8.81 1.88
N LYS A 123 17.81 -9.14 2.78
CA LYS A 123 19.25 -9.18 2.47
C LYS A 123 19.55 -10.12 1.30
N THR A 124 18.99 -11.31 1.32
CA THR A 124 19.20 -12.31 0.26
C THR A 124 18.61 -11.82 -1.07
N LEU A 125 17.37 -11.35 -1.07
CA LEU A 125 16.68 -10.91 -2.29
C LEU A 125 17.33 -9.69 -2.92
N VAL A 126 17.71 -8.68 -2.14
CA VAL A 126 18.41 -7.49 -2.63
C VAL A 126 19.76 -7.86 -3.22
N ALA A 127 20.54 -8.74 -2.56
CA ALA A 127 21.81 -9.24 -3.08
C ALA A 127 21.65 -10.00 -4.41
N GLU A 128 20.50 -10.62 -4.64
CA GLU A 128 20.13 -11.29 -5.91
C GLU A 128 19.53 -10.36 -6.97
N GLY A 129 19.54 -9.05 -6.72
CA GLY A 129 19.06 -8.04 -7.66
C GLY A 129 17.53 -7.90 -7.74
N PHE A 130 16.78 -8.34 -6.72
CA PHE A 130 15.37 -8.02 -6.62
C PHE A 130 15.17 -6.58 -6.15
N GLN A 131 14.14 -5.92 -6.67
CA GLN A 131 13.63 -4.64 -6.22
C GLN A 131 12.53 -4.90 -5.17
N VAL A 132 12.91 -4.89 -3.90
CA VAL A 132 12.05 -5.36 -2.81
C VAL A 132 11.23 -4.22 -2.24
N MET A 133 9.90 -4.30 -2.34
CA MET A 133 8.94 -3.58 -1.52
C MET A 133 8.64 -4.45 -0.31
N VAL A 134 8.85 -3.96 0.92
CA VAL A 134 8.85 -4.83 2.10
C VAL A 134 7.73 -4.50 3.08
N TYR A 135 6.84 -5.47 3.33
CA TYR A 135 5.86 -5.43 4.42
C TYR A 135 6.55 -5.63 5.76
N THR A 136 6.27 -4.75 6.72
CA THR A 136 6.90 -4.77 8.03
C THR A 136 5.98 -4.19 9.11
N SER A 137 6.45 -4.24 10.37
CA SER A 137 5.82 -3.52 11.47
C SER A 137 5.92 -1.99 11.29
N ASP A 138 5.22 -1.26 12.13
CA ASP A 138 5.30 0.20 12.21
C ASP A 138 6.51 0.70 13.05
N ASP A 139 7.54 -0.13 13.21
CA ASP A 139 8.77 0.25 13.92
C ASP A 139 9.70 1.09 13.01
N PRO A 140 9.98 2.36 13.36
CA PRO A 140 10.81 3.25 12.54
C PRO A 140 12.30 2.83 12.48
N ILE A 141 12.79 2.02 13.43
CA ILE A 141 14.15 1.50 13.42
C ILE A 141 14.26 0.37 12.39
N ILE A 142 13.30 -0.54 12.41
CA ILE A 142 13.21 -1.63 11.43
C ILE A 142 13.00 -1.08 10.01
N ALA A 143 12.13 -0.08 9.85
CA ALA A 143 11.92 0.58 8.57
C ALA A 143 13.24 1.14 7.99
N LYS A 144 14.03 1.85 8.80
CA LYS A 144 15.33 2.37 8.38
C LYS A 144 16.33 1.27 8.06
N GLN A 145 16.37 0.21 8.85
CA GLN A 145 17.25 -0.94 8.59
C GLN A 145 16.92 -1.64 7.26
N LEU A 146 15.63 -1.76 6.91
CA LEU A 146 15.20 -2.35 5.64
C LEU A 146 15.55 -1.47 4.45
N GLU A 147 15.45 -0.14 4.58
CA GLU A 147 15.97 0.79 3.58
C GLU A 147 17.49 0.65 3.40
N ASP A 148 18.24 0.60 4.50
CA ASP A 148 19.71 0.46 4.46
C ASP A 148 20.18 -0.85 3.82
N ILE A 149 19.36 -1.90 3.87
CA ILE A 149 19.57 -3.15 3.12
C ILE A 149 19.42 -2.94 1.62
N GLY A 150 18.64 -1.95 1.19
CA GLY A 150 18.39 -1.63 -0.22
C GLY A 150 16.96 -1.95 -0.67
N CYS A 151 15.99 -2.07 0.23
CA CYS A 151 14.58 -2.16 -0.14
C CYS A 151 14.14 -0.86 -0.83
N VAL A 152 13.35 -0.98 -1.91
CA VAL A 152 12.93 0.15 -2.76
C VAL A 152 11.65 0.84 -2.29
N ALA A 153 10.93 0.26 -1.34
CA ALA A 153 9.81 0.86 -0.63
C ALA A 153 9.60 0.17 0.71
N ILE A 154 9.19 0.92 1.72
CA ILE A 154 8.81 0.40 3.04
C ILE A 154 7.28 0.37 3.14
N MET A 155 6.75 -0.76 3.60
CA MET A 155 5.31 -0.99 3.65
C MET A 155 4.88 -1.32 5.09
N PRO A 156 4.79 -0.31 5.98
CA PRO A 156 4.40 -0.52 7.36
C PRO A 156 2.91 -0.89 7.45
N LEU A 157 2.57 -1.75 8.40
CA LEU A 157 1.18 -2.01 8.74
C LEU A 157 0.54 -0.78 9.42
N ALA A 158 -0.73 -0.52 9.11
CA ALA A 158 -1.56 0.40 9.89
C ALA A 158 -2.21 -0.31 11.10
N SER A 159 -2.66 -1.52 10.86
CA SER A 159 -3.13 -2.52 11.81
C SER A 159 -3.02 -3.91 11.16
N LEU A 160 -3.45 -4.96 11.84
CA LEU A 160 -3.28 -6.33 11.36
C LEU A 160 -3.95 -6.58 10.00
N ILE A 161 -3.35 -7.45 9.20
CA ILE A 161 -3.88 -7.85 7.90
C ILE A 161 -5.35 -8.30 8.02
N GLY A 162 -6.23 -7.66 7.26
CA GLY A 162 -7.66 -7.99 7.22
C GLY A 162 -8.47 -7.55 8.43
N SER A 163 -7.87 -6.81 9.39
CA SER A 163 -8.58 -6.34 10.58
C SER A 163 -9.56 -5.19 10.30
N GLY A 164 -9.28 -4.35 9.31
CA GLY A 164 -10.07 -3.16 9.02
C GLY A 164 -10.10 -2.12 10.14
N MET A 165 -9.13 -2.15 11.05
CA MET A 165 -9.08 -1.26 12.22
C MET A 165 -8.51 0.14 11.91
N GLY A 166 -8.04 0.36 10.67
CA GLY A 166 -7.45 1.63 10.24
C GLY A 166 -6.07 1.90 10.81
N ILE A 167 -5.71 3.18 10.90
CA ILE A 167 -4.40 3.64 11.37
C ILE A 167 -4.38 3.69 12.90
N LEU A 168 -3.79 2.71 13.54
CA LEU A 168 -3.72 2.64 15.02
C LEU A 168 -2.62 3.52 15.60
N ASN A 169 -1.50 3.66 14.90
CA ASN A 169 -0.35 4.41 15.37
C ASN A 169 0.15 5.41 14.31
N PRO A 170 -0.54 6.54 14.13
CA PRO A 170 -0.12 7.55 13.16
C PRO A 170 1.25 8.17 13.51
N TRP A 171 1.65 8.17 14.78
CA TRP A 171 2.92 8.70 15.23
C TRP A 171 4.11 7.91 14.67
N ASN A 172 4.06 6.59 14.73
CA ASN A 172 5.12 5.76 14.17
C ASN A 172 5.24 5.91 12.66
N LEU A 173 4.12 6.05 11.94
CA LEU A 173 4.15 6.33 10.50
C LEU A 173 4.88 7.65 10.20
N GLN A 174 4.64 8.71 10.97
CA GLN A 174 5.38 9.97 10.83
C GLN A 174 6.88 9.79 11.10
N LEU A 175 7.25 9.07 12.17
CA LEU A 175 8.65 8.78 12.47
C LEU A 175 9.33 7.96 11.36
N ILE A 176 8.62 7.05 10.72
CA ILE A 176 9.12 6.30 9.56
C ILE A 176 9.41 7.28 8.41
N MET A 177 8.42 8.09 8.02
CA MET A 177 8.55 9.05 6.91
C MET A 177 9.66 10.08 7.12
N GLU A 178 9.94 10.46 8.37
CA GLU A 178 11.04 11.36 8.71
C GLU A 178 12.43 10.70 8.56
N ARG A 179 12.52 9.38 8.61
CA ARG A 179 13.79 8.63 8.66
C ARG A 179 14.19 7.97 7.37
N VAL A 180 13.21 7.57 6.55
CA VAL A 180 13.47 6.88 5.28
C VAL A 180 13.33 7.83 4.09
N GLN A 181 14.07 7.55 3.02
CA GLN A 181 14.02 8.32 1.78
C GLN A 181 13.30 7.59 0.65
N VAL A 182 13.07 6.29 0.81
CA VAL A 182 12.28 5.48 -0.12
C VAL A 182 10.79 5.65 0.16
N PRO A 183 9.90 5.40 -0.81
CA PRO A 183 8.46 5.53 -0.61
C PRO A 183 7.93 4.72 0.58
N VAL A 184 7.06 5.34 1.37
CA VAL A 184 6.32 4.71 2.46
C VAL A 184 4.89 4.44 2.01
N ILE A 185 4.52 3.18 1.92
CA ILE A 185 3.20 2.74 1.44
C ILE A 185 2.51 1.99 2.57
N VAL A 186 1.44 2.55 3.12
CA VAL A 186 0.68 1.86 4.16
C VAL A 186 0.10 0.57 3.61
N ASP A 187 0.38 -0.54 4.29
CA ASP A 187 -0.06 -1.89 3.93
C ASP A 187 -0.75 -2.54 5.12
N ALA A 188 -1.86 -3.22 4.88
CA ALA A 188 -2.68 -3.87 5.89
C ALA A 188 -3.47 -2.91 6.83
N GLY A 189 -4.59 -3.40 7.29
CA GLY A 189 -5.41 -2.74 8.30
C GLY A 189 -6.38 -1.66 7.83
N VAL A 190 -6.19 -1.10 6.63
CA VAL A 190 -7.15 -0.18 6.03
C VAL A 190 -8.49 -0.88 5.81
N GLY A 191 -9.57 -0.33 6.36
CA GLY A 191 -10.91 -0.91 6.30
C GLY A 191 -11.89 -0.14 5.42
N THR A 192 -11.66 1.18 5.26
CA THR A 192 -12.56 2.03 4.48
C THR A 192 -11.84 3.26 3.91
N ALA A 193 -12.53 4.04 3.09
CA ALA A 193 -11.97 5.20 2.39
C ALA A 193 -11.41 6.28 3.33
N SER A 194 -11.98 6.48 4.53
CA SER A 194 -11.45 7.42 5.51
C SER A 194 -10.08 7.00 6.04
N ASP A 195 -9.82 5.70 6.23
CA ASP A 195 -8.50 5.22 6.68
C ASP A 195 -7.44 5.48 5.60
N ALA A 196 -7.80 5.27 4.33
CA ALA A 196 -6.93 5.57 3.19
C ALA A 196 -6.64 7.08 3.10
N ALA A 197 -7.65 7.93 3.29
CA ALA A 197 -7.48 9.39 3.32
C ALA A 197 -6.55 9.81 4.47
N ILE A 198 -6.71 9.26 5.67
CA ILE A 198 -5.85 9.54 6.83
C ILE A 198 -4.39 9.17 6.54
N ALA A 199 -4.14 7.99 5.94
CA ALA A 199 -2.78 7.61 5.55
C ALA A 199 -2.13 8.62 4.62
N MET A 200 -2.87 9.09 3.62
CA MET A 200 -2.40 10.07 2.65
C MET A 200 -2.25 11.47 3.25
N GLU A 201 -3.15 11.90 4.15
CA GLU A 201 -3.05 13.16 4.90
C GLU A 201 -1.84 13.21 5.84
N LEU A 202 -1.41 12.06 6.38
CA LEU A 202 -0.18 11.93 7.17
C LEU A 202 1.07 12.17 6.32
N GLY A 203 0.97 12.02 4.99
CA GLY A 203 2.07 12.20 4.06
C GLY A 203 2.65 10.90 3.50
N CYS A 204 2.05 9.74 3.78
CA CYS A 204 2.45 8.49 3.14
C CYS A 204 2.38 8.61 1.61
N ASP A 205 3.24 7.88 0.91
CA ASP A 205 3.34 7.96 -0.55
C ASP A 205 2.26 7.17 -1.28
N GLY A 206 1.69 6.18 -0.62
CA GLY A 206 0.62 5.37 -1.17
C GLY A 206 -0.03 4.46 -0.13
N VAL A 207 -1.04 3.74 -0.57
CA VAL A 207 -1.76 2.73 0.24
C VAL A 207 -1.93 1.47 -0.58
N LEU A 208 -1.62 0.32 0.01
CA LEU A 208 -1.95 -0.99 -0.56
C LEU A 208 -3.10 -1.61 0.23
N MET A 209 -4.10 -2.10 -0.45
CA MET A 209 -5.22 -2.80 0.16
C MET A 209 -5.76 -3.94 -0.71
N ASN A 210 -6.36 -4.92 -0.08
CA ASN A 210 -7.06 -6.00 -0.74
C ASN A 210 -8.39 -6.29 -0.05
N THR A 211 -8.35 -6.80 1.19
CA THR A 211 -9.53 -7.27 1.93
C THR A 211 -10.59 -6.18 2.08
N ALA A 212 -10.20 -4.93 2.30
CA ALA A 212 -11.12 -3.81 2.46
C ALA A 212 -12.01 -3.60 1.21
N ILE A 213 -11.49 -3.89 0.02
CA ILE A 213 -12.26 -3.84 -1.22
C ILE A 213 -13.00 -5.17 -1.43
N ALA A 214 -12.26 -6.29 -1.46
CA ALA A 214 -12.81 -7.59 -1.84
C ALA A 214 -13.89 -8.13 -0.87
N ALA A 215 -13.83 -7.78 0.41
CA ALA A 215 -14.82 -8.17 1.42
C ALA A 215 -15.95 -7.16 1.62
N ALA A 216 -15.98 -6.06 0.89
CA ALA A 216 -17.09 -5.12 0.92
C ALA A 216 -18.37 -5.76 0.33
N LYS A 217 -19.54 -5.25 0.72
CA LYS A 217 -20.82 -5.70 0.14
C LYS A 217 -20.89 -5.44 -1.37
N ASP A 218 -20.24 -4.38 -1.82
CA ASP A 218 -20.06 -4.01 -3.23
C ASP A 218 -18.58 -3.65 -3.45
N PRO A 219 -17.75 -4.60 -3.89
CA PRO A 219 -16.32 -4.38 -4.10
C PRO A 219 -16.01 -3.31 -5.15
N VAL A 220 -16.81 -3.19 -6.19
CA VAL A 220 -16.59 -2.21 -7.25
C VAL A 220 -16.86 -0.80 -6.75
N LEU A 221 -17.95 -0.61 -6.00
CA LEU A 221 -18.24 0.67 -5.36
C LEU A 221 -17.19 1.04 -4.30
N MET A 222 -16.74 0.07 -3.51
CA MET A 222 -15.68 0.29 -2.53
C MET A 222 -14.35 0.65 -3.19
N ALA A 223 -13.99 0.03 -4.30
CA ALA A 223 -12.80 0.39 -5.09
C ALA A 223 -12.84 1.86 -5.54
N SER A 224 -14.00 2.33 -6.02
CA SER A 224 -14.23 3.74 -6.36
C SER A 224 -14.10 4.67 -5.14
N ALA A 225 -14.63 4.26 -3.99
CA ALA A 225 -14.52 5.04 -2.74
C ALA A 225 -13.07 5.14 -2.26
N MET A 226 -12.32 4.02 -2.30
CA MET A 226 -10.92 3.98 -1.91
C MET A 226 -10.04 4.87 -2.80
N LYS A 227 -10.25 4.83 -4.12
CA LYS A 227 -9.59 5.75 -5.06
C LYS A 227 -9.78 7.20 -4.64
N LYS A 228 -11.02 7.62 -4.44
CA LYS A 228 -11.36 8.99 -4.02
C LYS A 228 -10.76 9.35 -2.66
N GLY A 229 -10.73 8.41 -1.72
CA GLY A 229 -10.10 8.59 -0.40
C GLY A 229 -8.60 8.86 -0.51
N VAL A 230 -7.89 8.08 -1.31
CA VAL A 230 -6.46 8.26 -1.58
C VAL A 230 -6.19 9.59 -2.27
N GLU A 231 -6.96 9.94 -3.30
CA GLU A 231 -6.83 11.21 -4.03
C GLU A 231 -7.09 12.40 -3.11
N ALA A 232 -8.21 12.40 -2.38
CA ALA A 232 -8.58 13.49 -1.47
C ALA A 232 -7.57 13.68 -0.33
N GLY A 233 -7.08 12.59 0.27
CA GLY A 233 -6.06 12.65 1.32
C GLY A 233 -4.75 13.23 0.81
N ARG A 234 -4.32 12.86 -0.40
CA ARG A 234 -3.11 13.44 -1.03
C ARG A 234 -3.27 14.91 -1.35
N GLU A 235 -4.40 15.32 -1.90
CA GLU A 235 -4.71 16.72 -2.16
C GLU A 235 -4.70 17.55 -0.86
N ALA A 236 -5.30 17.03 0.22
CA ALA A 236 -5.30 17.68 1.53
C ALA A 236 -3.88 17.83 2.11
N PHE A 237 -3.02 16.80 1.96
CA PHE A 237 -1.61 16.86 2.36
C PHE A 237 -0.86 17.96 1.59
N LEU A 238 -1.00 17.99 0.27
CA LEU A 238 -0.32 18.98 -0.58
C LEU A 238 -0.83 20.41 -0.35
N ALA A 239 -2.12 20.57 -0.08
CA ALA A 239 -2.71 21.86 0.25
C ALA A 239 -2.24 22.41 1.60
N GLY A 240 -1.80 21.52 2.50
CA GLY A 240 -1.38 21.88 3.84
C GLY A 240 -2.54 22.06 4.81
N ARG A 241 -2.51 21.30 5.89
CA ARG A 241 -3.53 21.38 6.95
C ARG A 241 -3.41 22.70 7.72
N MET A 242 -4.52 23.34 8.04
CA MET A 242 -4.52 24.45 9.01
C MET A 242 -4.02 24.00 10.38
N PRO A 243 -3.26 24.84 11.12
CA PRO A 243 -2.78 24.51 12.46
C PRO A 243 -3.93 24.17 13.41
N LYS A 244 -3.77 23.11 14.22
CA LYS A 244 -4.70 22.81 15.31
C LYS A 244 -4.59 23.90 16.37
N LYS A 245 -5.72 24.42 16.84
CA LYS A 245 -5.80 25.42 17.90
C LYS A 245 -6.70 24.90 19.02
N LEU A 246 -6.32 25.20 20.27
CA LEU A 246 -7.13 24.80 21.42
C LEU A 246 -8.45 25.57 21.49
N TYR A 247 -8.40 26.84 21.09
CA TYR A 247 -9.56 27.74 21.06
C TYR A 247 -9.67 28.41 19.69
N SER A 248 -10.89 28.81 19.30
CA SER A 248 -11.10 29.64 18.12
C SER A 248 -10.41 31.00 18.32
N ALA A 249 -9.57 31.41 17.36
CA ALA A 249 -8.88 32.68 17.43
C ALA A 249 -9.82 33.86 17.09
N SER A 250 -10.80 33.64 16.22
CA SER A 250 -11.82 34.61 15.82
C SER A 250 -12.98 33.90 15.17
N PRO A 251 -14.21 34.43 15.26
CA PRO A 251 -15.35 33.89 14.52
C PRO A 251 -15.16 34.08 13.01
N SER A 252 -15.81 33.23 12.22
CA SER A 252 -15.79 33.32 10.76
C SER A 252 -16.51 34.57 10.23
N SER A 253 -17.41 35.15 11.03
CA SER A 253 -18.09 36.41 10.74
C SER A 253 -17.64 37.47 11.74
N PRO A 254 -17.51 38.76 11.30
CA PRO A 254 -17.18 39.85 12.19
C PRO A 254 -18.21 39.98 13.32
N THR A 255 -17.75 40.19 14.56
CA THR A 255 -18.63 40.40 15.72
C THR A 255 -19.20 41.83 15.78
N ALA A 256 -18.63 42.79 15.06
CA ALA A 256 -18.93 44.20 15.04
C ALA A 256 -19.55 44.69 13.71
N GLY A 257 -20.50 43.94 13.16
CA GLY A 257 -21.16 44.23 11.88
C GLY A 257 -20.42 43.73 10.64
N ILE A 258 -21.17 43.43 9.60
CA ILE A 258 -20.65 42.83 8.35
C ILE A 258 -20.02 43.91 7.45
N ILE A 259 -20.46 45.14 7.54
CA ILE A 259 -19.98 46.27 6.77
C ILE A 259 -19.73 47.44 7.72
N SER A 260 -18.47 47.74 7.99
CA SER A 260 -18.14 49.03 8.58
C SER A 260 -17.87 50.03 7.45
N SER A 261 -18.65 51.08 7.39
CA SER A 261 -18.50 52.15 6.40
C SER A 261 -17.33 53.12 6.74
N THR A 262 -16.53 52.83 7.75
CA THR A 262 -15.45 53.68 8.13
C THR A 262 -14.15 52.88 8.28
N ARG A 263 -13.35 52.87 7.21
CA ARG A 263 -11.90 52.81 7.34
C ARG A 263 -11.43 54.24 7.58
N SER A 264 -11.15 54.60 8.81
CA SER A 264 -10.29 55.72 9.13
C SER A 264 -8.82 55.32 9.07
#